data_0c8eff4be4ce20cc7f5b703daa81fbe1
#
_entry.id   0c8eff4be4ce20cc7f5b703daa81fbe1
#
_cell.length_a   1.000
_cell.length_b   1.000
_cell.length_c   1.000
_cell.angle_alpha   90.00
_cell.angle_beta   90.00
_cell.angle_gamma   90.00
#
_symmetry.space_group_name_H-M   'P 1'
#
loop_
_entity.id
_entity.type
_entity.pdbx_description
1 polymer ?
#
loop_
_entity_poly.entity_id
_entity_poly.type
_entity_poly.pdbx_seq_one_letter_code
_entity_poly.pdbx_strand_id
1 'polypeptide(L)'
;MRAARTFFRRIAAALLLAAFTGCMKWDYGPTEEFAAPDGGLFILNEGNFQYGNASLSYYHPATRQAENELFRRANGFKLGDVAQSMTIRSGVGWVVVNNSHVIFAIDLRTFRETGRITDLTSPRYIHFLSDEKAYVTQLWDNRIFIVNPKRYEITGCIECPRMTMESGSTEQMVQHGKYLFVSCWSYQNRILKIDTETDTVVDELVVGAQPASLVMDKYGKMWTVTDGGYE
;
A
#
# COMPACT_ATOMS: atom_id res chain seq x y z
N MET A 1 4.58 33.45 -51.23
CA MET A 1 3.68 32.44 -50.65
C MET A 1 4.39 31.29 -49.85
N ARG A 2 5.60 30.84 -50.24
CA ARG A 2 6.31 29.77 -49.52
C ARG A 2 6.83 30.21 -48.12
N ALA A 3 7.33 31.44 -47.97
CA ALA A 3 7.86 31.94 -46.69
C ALA A 3 6.79 32.10 -45.59
N ALA A 4 5.58 32.55 -45.94
CA ALA A 4 4.46 32.67 -45.00
C ALA A 4 3.99 31.31 -44.44
N ARG A 5 3.93 30.25 -45.30
CA ARG A 5 3.58 28.91 -44.87
C ARG A 5 4.61 28.28 -43.90
N THR A 6 5.89 28.58 -44.07
CA THR A 6 6.96 28.10 -43.17
C THR A 6 6.92 28.82 -41.82
N PHE A 7 6.60 30.09 -41.82
CA PHE A 7 6.45 30.90 -40.60
C PHE A 7 5.24 30.42 -39.77
N PHE A 8 4.08 30.22 -40.38
CA PHE A 8 2.88 29.67 -39.72
C PHE A 8 3.09 28.24 -39.16
N ARG A 9 3.82 27.39 -39.90
CA ARG A 9 4.17 26.06 -39.41
C ARG A 9 5.10 26.07 -38.17
N ARG A 10 6.02 26.99 -38.10
CA ARG A 10 6.93 27.17 -36.95
C ARG A 10 6.19 27.72 -35.72
N ILE A 11 5.24 28.64 -35.91
CA ILE A 11 4.39 29.16 -34.83
C ILE A 11 3.44 28.08 -34.33
N ALA A 12 2.82 27.32 -35.22
CA ALA A 12 1.94 26.20 -34.82
C ALA A 12 2.71 25.09 -34.07
N ALA A 13 3.94 24.76 -34.47
CA ALA A 13 4.78 23.81 -33.75
C ALA A 13 5.23 24.35 -32.39
N ALA A 14 5.53 25.63 -32.25
CA ALA A 14 5.88 26.25 -30.97
C ALA A 14 4.68 26.34 -30.02
N LEU A 15 3.48 26.60 -30.54
CA LEU A 15 2.23 26.58 -29.76
C LEU A 15 1.85 25.15 -29.31
N LEU A 16 2.09 24.14 -30.13
CA LEU A 16 1.90 22.74 -29.72
C LEU A 16 2.90 22.31 -28.63
N LEU A 17 4.16 22.71 -28.72
CA LEU A 17 5.13 22.42 -27.65
C LEU A 17 4.79 23.13 -26.32
N ALA A 18 4.25 24.34 -26.37
CA ALA A 18 3.82 25.07 -25.19
C ALA A 18 2.58 24.44 -24.51
N ALA A 19 1.75 23.71 -25.26
CA ALA A 19 0.58 23.00 -24.71
C ALA A 19 0.95 21.75 -23.89
N PHE A 20 2.15 21.21 -24.05
CA PHE A 20 2.63 20.05 -23.28
C PHE A 20 3.43 20.40 -22.02
N THR A 21 3.68 21.67 -21.75
CA THR A 21 4.28 22.14 -20.50
C THR A 21 3.24 22.46 -19.42
N GLY A 22 2.06 21.90 -19.53
CA GLY A 22 1.12 21.81 -18.41
C GLY A 22 1.74 20.89 -17.36
N CYS A 23 2.68 21.41 -16.57
CA CYS A 23 2.96 20.85 -15.26
C CYS A 23 1.62 20.71 -14.58
N MET A 24 1.17 19.49 -14.34
CA MET A 24 0.17 19.26 -13.30
C MET A 24 0.78 19.80 -12.02
N LYS A 25 0.48 21.06 -11.71
CA LYS A 25 0.68 21.56 -10.36
C LYS A 25 -0.24 20.71 -9.50
N TRP A 26 0.33 19.79 -8.78
CA TRP A 26 -0.35 19.21 -7.64
C TRP A 26 -0.70 20.41 -6.77
N ASP A 27 -1.98 20.72 -6.65
CA ASP A 27 -2.43 21.83 -5.84
C ASP A 27 -2.31 21.40 -4.38
N TYR A 28 -1.09 21.54 -3.84
CA TYR A 28 -0.83 21.32 -2.43
C TYR A 28 -1.55 22.42 -1.66
N GLY A 29 -2.59 22.06 -0.94
CA GLY A 29 -3.26 22.96 -0.01
C GLY A 29 -2.34 23.39 1.13
N PRO A 30 -2.79 24.28 2.01
CA PRO A 30 -2.05 24.68 3.19
C PRO A 30 -1.77 23.47 4.08
N THR A 31 -0.58 23.46 4.70
CA THR A 31 -0.14 22.43 5.64
C THR A 31 -0.19 22.92 7.06
N GLU A 32 -0.45 21.98 8.00
CA GLU A 32 -0.44 22.21 9.43
C GLU A 32 0.78 21.52 10.07
N GLU A 33 1.24 22.07 11.19
CA GLU A 33 2.27 21.47 12.03
C GLU A 33 1.61 20.64 13.13
N PHE A 34 2.06 19.40 13.29
CA PHE A 34 1.57 18.48 14.30
C PHE A 34 2.70 18.03 15.22
N ALA A 35 2.34 17.76 16.48
CA ALA A 35 3.17 17.03 17.42
C ALA A 35 2.25 16.02 18.12
N ALA A 36 2.19 14.81 17.57
CA ALA A 36 1.34 13.76 18.17
C ALA A 36 1.84 13.41 19.56
N PRO A 37 0.99 13.41 20.59
CA PRO A 37 1.35 12.92 21.92
C PRO A 37 1.48 11.39 21.89
N ASP A 38 2.24 10.86 22.85
CA ASP A 38 2.35 9.42 23.05
C ASP A 38 1.02 8.80 23.51
N GLY A 39 0.76 7.55 23.15
CA GLY A 39 -0.30 6.72 23.72
C GLY A 39 -1.69 6.90 23.11
N GLY A 40 -1.81 7.31 21.85
CA GLY A 40 -3.07 7.36 21.12
C GLY A 40 -3.33 6.18 20.19
N LEU A 41 -4.44 6.22 19.48
CA LEU A 41 -4.84 5.24 18.48
C LEU A 41 -4.87 5.87 17.08
N PHE A 42 -4.17 5.26 16.15
CA PHE A 42 -4.34 5.57 14.73
C PHE A 42 -5.56 4.84 14.19
N ILE A 43 -6.39 5.56 13.45
CA ILE A 43 -7.57 5.03 12.78
C ILE A 43 -7.39 5.29 11.29
N LEU A 44 -7.16 4.22 10.55
CA LEU A 44 -7.10 4.28 9.10
C LEU A 44 -8.52 4.12 8.54
N ASN A 45 -8.98 5.14 7.83
CA ASN A 45 -10.27 5.13 7.17
C ASN A 45 -10.06 4.74 5.71
N GLU A 46 -10.61 3.60 5.34
CA GLU A 46 -10.47 3.04 3.99
C GLU A 46 -10.96 4.02 2.91
N GLY A 47 -12.06 4.69 3.20
CA GLY A 47 -12.77 5.49 2.20
C GLY A 47 -13.67 4.64 1.30
N ASN A 48 -14.27 5.26 0.31
CA ASN A 48 -15.10 4.60 -0.69
C ASN A 48 -14.30 4.37 -1.98
N PHE A 49 -14.40 3.19 -2.56
CA PHE A 49 -13.75 2.84 -3.81
C PHE A 49 -14.06 3.86 -4.93
N GLN A 50 -13.04 4.37 -5.60
CA GLN A 50 -13.07 5.40 -6.65
C GLN A 50 -13.41 6.82 -6.16
N TYR A 51 -13.50 7.09 -4.86
CA TYR A 51 -13.78 8.44 -4.34
C TYR A 51 -12.54 9.21 -3.90
N GLY A 52 -11.39 8.54 -3.73
CA GLY A 52 -10.14 9.16 -3.30
C GLY A 52 -10.29 9.88 -1.96
N ASN A 53 -11.05 9.32 -1.02
CA ASN A 53 -11.38 9.91 0.26
C ASN A 53 -10.88 9.08 1.46
N ALA A 54 -9.90 8.22 1.23
CA ALA A 54 -9.20 7.56 2.32
C ALA A 54 -8.50 8.59 3.22
N SER A 55 -8.45 8.34 4.53
CA SER A 55 -7.88 9.28 5.47
C SER A 55 -7.27 8.60 6.71
N LEU A 56 -6.39 9.33 7.39
CA LEU A 56 -5.81 8.94 8.66
C LEU A 56 -6.34 9.85 9.76
N SER A 57 -6.85 9.24 10.83
CA SER A 57 -7.29 9.92 12.05
C SER A 57 -6.48 9.46 13.25
N TYR A 58 -6.44 10.29 14.30
CA TYR A 58 -5.81 9.97 15.57
C TYR A 58 -6.76 10.23 16.71
N TYR A 59 -6.94 9.26 17.59
CA TYR A 59 -7.75 9.37 18.78
C TYR A 59 -6.89 9.54 20.01
N HIS A 60 -7.19 10.57 20.82
CA HIS A 60 -6.52 10.90 22.07
C HIS A 60 -7.31 10.31 23.25
N PRO A 61 -6.86 9.22 23.89
CA PRO A 61 -7.62 8.61 24.99
C PRO A 61 -7.79 9.52 26.21
N ALA A 62 -6.79 10.34 26.49
CA ALA A 62 -6.83 11.25 27.65
C ALA A 62 -7.90 12.35 27.53
N THR A 63 -8.08 12.90 26.34
CA THR A 63 -9.06 13.96 26.06
C THR A 63 -10.37 13.42 25.47
N ARG A 64 -10.37 12.16 25.02
CA ARG A 64 -11.47 11.51 24.29
C ARG A 64 -11.84 12.22 22.99
N GLN A 65 -10.89 12.87 22.35
CA GLN A 65 -11.07 13.59 21.10
C GLN A 65 -10.40 12.84 19.96
N ALA A 66 -10.96 12.97 18.76
CA ALA A 66 -10.39 12.47 17.52
C ALA A 66 -10.04 13.63 16.60
N GLU A 67 -8.84 13.60 16.05
CA GLU A 67 -8.42 14.48 14.97
C GLU A 67 -8.48 13.72 13.64
N ASN A 68 -9.11 14.32 12.64
CA ASN A 68 -9.33 13.71 11.34
C ASN A 68 -8.45 14.34 10.26
N GLU A 69 -8.32 13.64 9.12
CA GLU A 69 -7.63 14.12 7.92
C GLU A 69 -6.14 14.47 8.14
N LEU A 70 -5.47 13.82 9.09
CA LEU A 70 -4.13 14.19 9.53
C LEU A 70 -3.11 14.19 8.41
N PHE A 71 -3.13 13.14 7.56
CA PHE A 71 -2.21 13.08 6.43
C PHE A 71 -2.40 14.26 5.48
N ARG A 72 -3.66 14.56 5.09
CA ARG A 72 -3.96 15.67 4.19
C ARG A 72 -3.58 17.03 4.80
N ARG A 73 -3.89 17.23 6.07
CA ARG A 73 -3.56 18.47 6.79
C ARG A 73 -2.05 18.66 6.93
N ALA A 74 -1.29 17.60 7.20
CA ALA A 74 0.16 17.68 7.31
C ALA A 74 0.88 17.85 5.97
N ASN A 75 0.35 17.27 4.88
CA ASN A 75 1.05 17.18 3.58
C ASN A 75 0.46 18.06 2.48
N GLY A 76 -0.76 18.59 2.65
CA GLY A 76 -1.44 19.45 1.67
C GLY A 76 -2.10 18.68 0.53
N PHE A 77 -2.04 17.34 0.51
CA PHE A 77 -2.70 16.49 -0.48
C PHE A 77 -3.34 15.25 0.17
N LYS A 78 -4.28 14.62 -0.54
CA LYS A 78 -5.05 13.49 -0.02
C LYS A 78 -4.21 12.21 0.09
N LEU A 79 -4.59 11.34 1.02
CA LEU A 79 -3.97 10.01 1.17
C LEU A 79 -4.21 9.13 -0.07
N GLY A 80 -5.40 9.20 -0.66
CA GLY A 80 -5.72 8.48 -1.89
C GLY A 80 -7.02 7.70 -1.81
N ASP A 81 -7.07 6.57 -2.50
CA ASP A 81 -8.24 5.74 -2.68
C ASP A 81 -8.00 4.33 -2.12
N VAL A 82 -8.87 3.89 -1.21
CA VAL A 82 -8.82 2.60 -0.51
C VAL A 82 -7.54 2.43 0.31
N ALA A 83 -7.49 3.06 1.49
CA ALA A 83 -6.43 2.81 2.47
C ALA A 83 -6.65 1.46 3.15
N GLN A 84 -5.96 0.43 2.68
CA GLN A 84 -6.20 -0.98 3.01
C GLN A 84 -5.63 -1.39 4.36
N SER A 85 -4.42 -0.97 4.67
CA SER A 85 -3.73 -1.39 5.89
C SER A 85 -2.68 -0.38 6.34
N MET A 86 -2.30 -0.48 7.61
CA MET A 86 -1.22 0.31 8.20
C MET A 86 -0.37 -0.58 9.10
N THR A 87 0.94 -0.53 8.90
CA THR A 87 1.93 -1.19 9.76
C THR A 87 2.82 -0.12 10.40
N ILE A 88 2.99 -0.18 11.72
CA ILE A 88 3.86 0.72 12.45
C ILE A 88 5.20 0.04 12.71
N ARG A 89 6.30 0.69 12.31
CA ARG A 89 7.65 0.23 12.57
C ARG A 89 8.57 1.42 12.84
N SER A 90 9.27 1.39 13.98
CA SER A 90 10.30 2.39 14.35
C SER A 90 9.84 3.85 14.22
N GLY A 91 8.60 4.16 14.66
CA GLY A 91 8.03 5.51 14.62
C GLY A 91 7.52 5.94 13.24
N VAL A 92 7.56 5.05 12.25
CA VAL A 92 7.02 5.26 10.90
C VAL A 92 5.75 4.44 10.73
N GLY A 93 4.68 5.08 10.26
CA GLY A 93 3.47 4.43 9.80
C GLY A 93 3.55 4.15 8.29
N TRP A 94 3.49 2.88 7.93
CA TRP A 94 3.47 2.43 6.55
C TRP A 94 2.03 2.20 6.12
N VAL A 95 1.47 3.13 5.37
CA VAL A 95 0.06 3.11 4.95
C VAL A 95 -0.04 2.59 3.53
N VAL A 96 -0.68 1.45 3.38
CA VAL A 96 -0.93 0.81 2.08
C VAL A 96 -2.22 1.37 1.50
N VAL A 97 -2.13 2.03 0.34
CA VAL A 97 -3.28 2.61 -0.36
C VAL A 97 -3.52 1.84 -1.64
N ASN A 98 -4.45 0.89 -1.56
CA ASN A 98 -4.67 -0.16 -2.56
C ASN A 98 -4.95 0.39 -3.96
N ASN A 99 -6.01 1.17 -4.12
CA ASN A 99 -6.44 1.67 -5.44
C ASN A 99 -5.67 2.94 -5.88
N SER A 100 -4.73 3.40 -5.09
CA SER A 100 -3.75 4.43 -5.48
C SER A 100 -2.37 3.83 -5.79
N HIS A 101 -2.23 2.52 -5.72
CA HIS A 101 -1.01 1.78 -6.12
C HIS A 101 0.26 2.23 -5.39
N VAL A 102 0.12 2.64 -4.12
CA VAL A 102 1.20 3.26 -3.35
C VAL A 102 1.22 2.80 -1.90
N ILE A 103 2.41 2.80 -1.30
CA ILE A 103 2.60 2.71 0.15
C ILE A 103 3.30 3.97 0.61
N PHE A 104 2.66 4.73 1.50
CA PHE A 104 3.28 5.90 2.13
C PHE A 104 4.02 5.51 3.41
N ALA A 105 5.22 6.05 3.59
CA ALA A 105 5.92 6.09 4.87
C ALA A 105 5.65 7.45 5.53
N ILE A 106 5.10 7.44 6.74
CA ILE A 106 4.62 8.63 7.44
C ILE A 106 5.29 8.71 8.81
N ASP A 107 5.96 9.81 9.13
CA ASP A 107 6.43 10.08 10.49
C ASP A 107 5.22 10.22 11.43
N LEU A 108 5.13 9.38 12.46
CA LEU A 108 3.95 9.31 13.32
C LEU A 108 3.83 10.46 14.33
N ARG A 109 4.83 11.32 14.46
CA ARG A 109 4.76 12.51 15.31
C ARG A 109 4.23 13.71 14.55
N THR A 110 4.62 13.82 13.27
CA THR A 110 4.32 15.00 12.45
C THR A 110 3.28 14.71 11.37
N PHE A 111 2.92 13.45 11.14
CA PHE A 111 2.07 12.93 10.06
C PHE A 111 2.56 13.29 8.66
N ARG A 112 3.80 13.77 8.54
CA ARG A 112 4.43 14.08 7.26
C ARG A 112 4.91 12.83 6.58
N GLU A 113 4.73 12.80 5.27
CA GLU A 113 5.34 11.79 4.41
C GLU A 113 6.85 11.92 4.48
N THR A 114 7.53 10.79 4.69
CA THR A 114 8.99 10.67 4.64
C THR A 114 9.47 9.97 3.39
N GLY A 115 8.58 9.27 2.68
CA GLY A 115 8.82 8.59 1.43
C GLY A 115 7.64 7.74 1.00
N ARG A 116 7.73 7.14 -0.18
CA ARG A 116 6.70 6.25 -0.71
C ARG A 116 7.26 5.18 -1.63
N ILE A 117 6.60 4.02 -1.68
CA ILE A 117 6.85 2.96 -2.65
C ILE A 117 5.75 3.04 -3.69
N THR A 118 6.14 3.17 -4.96
CA THR A 118 5.25 3.24 -6.13
C THR A 118 5.39 2.00 -7.01
N ASP A 119 4.74 1.99 -8.15
CA ASP A 119 4.80 0.92 -9.16
C ASP A 119 4.27 -0.43 -8.66
N LEU A 120 3.42 -0.39 -7.62
CA LEU A 120 2.67 -1.52 -7.10
C LEU A 120 1.41 -1.75 -7.94
N THR A 121 0.94 -3.01 -8.07
CA THR A 121 -0.26 -3.29 -8.85
C THR A 121 -1.53 -2.94 -8.06
N SER A 122 -1.70 -3.52 -6.90
CA SER A 122 -2.85 -3.30 -6.02
C SER A 122 -2.47 -3.77 -4.61
N PRO A 123 -1.64 -3.00 -3.88
CA PRO A 123 -1.02 -3.45 -2.64
C PRO A 123 -2.05 -3.66 -1.53
N ARG A 124 -1.83 -4.69 -0.70
CA ARG A 124 -2.74 -5.06 0.39
C ARG A 124 -2.09 -4.89 1.76
N TYR A 125 -0.96 -5.54 1.99
CA TYR A 125 -0.24 -5.52 3.27
C TYR A 125 1.25 -5.45 3.03
N ILE A 126 1.98 -4.86 3.98
CA ILE A 126 3.43 -4.88 4.04
C ILE A 126 3.90 -5.64 5.28
N HIS A 127 4.82 -6.59 5.12
CA HIS A 127 5.45 -7.33 6.21
C HIS A 127 6.97 -7.17 6.17
N PHE A 128 7.54 -6.71 7.28
CA PHE A 128 8.97 -6.41 7.37
C PHE A 128 9.76 -7.62 7.87
N LEU A 129 10.76 -8.02 7.09
CA LEU A 129 11.74 -9.03 7.48
C LEU A 129 12.98 -8.37 8.12
N SER A 130 13.35 -7.19 7.64
CA SER A 130 14.42 -6.35 8.17
C SER A 130 14.15 -4.88 7.85
N ASP A 131 15.11 -3.99 8.13
CA ASP A 131 15.02 -2.59 7.73
C ASP A 131 15.23 -2.38 6.22
N GLU A 132 15.79 -3.37 5.53
CA GLU A 132 16.11 -3.30 4.10
C GLU A 132 15.30 -4.28 3.25
N LYS A 133 14.47 -5.12 3.88
CA LYS A 133 13.66 -6.12 3.18
C LYS A 133 12.27 -6.24 3.79
N ALA A 134 11.26 -6.07 2.96
CA ALA A 134 9.87 -6.33 3.31
C ALA A 134 9.15 -6.97 2.11
N TYR A 135 8.06 -7.66 2.39
CA TYR A 135 7.16 -8.20 1.36
C TYR A 135 5.88 -7.38 1.30
N VAL A 136 5.36 -7.22 0.08
CA VAL A 136 4.10 -6.53 -0.18
C VAL A 136 3.17 -7.45 -0.95
N THR A 137 2.05 -7.81 -0.31
CA THR A 137 0.99 -8.60 -0.95
C THR A 137 0.14 -7.74 -1.89
N GLN A 138 -0.45 -8.39 -2.89
CA GLN A 138 -1.16 -7.71 -3.97
C GLN A 138 -2.54 -8.35 -4.22
N LEU A 139 -3.51 -7.53 -4.60
CA LEU A 139 -4.74 -7.94 -5.25
C LEU A 139 -4.57 -7.78 -6.76
N TRP A 140 -5.15 -8.66 -7.58
CA TRP A 140 -5.03 -8.65 -9.05
C TRP A 140 -3.57 -8.75 -9.54
N ASP A 141 -2.78 -9.56 -8.84
CA ASP A 141 -1.41 -9.90 -9.24
C ASP A 141 -1.07 -11.32 -8.76
N ASN A 142 -0.26 -12.04 -9.53
CA ASN A 142 0.23 -13.36 -9.17
C ASN A 142 1.60 -13.31 -8.46
N ARG A 143 2.00 -12.14 -7.96
CA ARG A 143 3.29 -11.91 -7.31
C ARG A 143 3.12 -11.27 -5.94
N ILE A 144 4.06 -11.57 -5.06
CA ILE A 144 4.33 -10.80 -3.85
C ILE A 144 5.58 -9.98 -4.13
N PHE A 145 5.52 -8.67 -3.98
CA PHE A 145 6.71 -7.84 -4.23
C PHE A 145 7.67 -7.85 -3.05
N ILE A 146 8.96 -7.87 -3.36
CA ILE A 146 10.05 -7.67 -2.42
C ILE A 146 10.46 -6.20 -2.54
N VAL A 147 10.47 -5.48 -1.42
CA VAL A 147 10.78 -4.05 -1.40
C VAL A 147 11.92 -3.75 -0.43
N ASN A 148 12.66 -2.69 -0.71
CA ASN A 148 13.61 -2.10 0.24
C ASN A 148 12.98 -0.88 0.90
N PRO A 149 12.59 -0.94 2.19
CA PRO A 149 11.93 0.17 2.87
C PRO A 149 12.82 1.41 3.05
N LYS A 150 14.14 1.27 3.16
CA LYS A 150 15.06 2.41 3.27
C LYS A 150 15.21 3.20 1.98
N ARG A 151 15.05 2.54 0.83
CA ARG A 151 15.19 3.16 -0.50
C ARG A 151 13.85 3.41 -1.18
N TYR A 152 12.75 2.96 -0.56
CA TYR A 152 11.39 3.07 -1.11
C TYR A 152 11.25 2.48 -2.52
N GLU A 153 11.87 1.34 -2.78
CA GLU A 153 11.92 0.72 -4.11
C GLU A 153 11.56 -0.76 -4.08
N ILE A 154 11.03 -1.25 -5.20
CA ILE A 154 10.84 -2.68 -5.45
C ILE A 154 12.19 -3.26 -5.86
N THR A 155 12.61 -4.36 -5.21
CA THR A 155 13.88 -5.04 -5.46
C THR A 155 13.72 -6.40 -6.09
N GLY A 156 12.51 -6.94 -6.13
CA GLY A 156 12.22 -8.25 -6.70
C GLY A 156 10.76 -8.65 -6.48
N CYS A 157 10.46 -9.90 -6.79
CA CYS A 157 9.15 -10.48 -6.51
C CYS A 157 9.26 -11.99 -6.28
N ILE A 158 8.24 -12.54 -5.62
CA ILE A 158 8.00 -13.97 -5.45
C ILE A 158 6.78 -14.31 -6.30
N GLU A 159 6.94 -15.21 -7.26
CA GLU A 159 5.83 -15.70 -8.06
C GLU A 159 4.97 -16.67 -7.25
N CYS A 160 3.65 -16.46 -7.28
CA CYS A 160 2.69 -17.30 -6.57
C CYS A 160 2.16 -18.37 -7.52
N PRO A 161 2.43 -19.68 -7.26
CA PRO A 161 2.03 -20.74 -8.17
C PRO A 161 0.50 -20.82 -8.28
N ARG A 162 0.01 -21.17 -9.47
CA ARG A 162 -1.41 -21.37 -9.77
C ARG A 162 -2.30 -20.14 -9.58
N MET A 163 -1.72 -18.95 -9.58
CA MET A 163 -2.44 -17.69 -9.63
C MET A 163 -2.31 -17.06 -11.03
N THR A 164 -3.33 -16.32 -11.45
CA THR A 164 -3.28 -15.44 -12.63
C THR A 164 -3.33 -13.99 -12.19
N MET A 165 -3.05 -13.06 -13.09
CA MET A 165 -3.18 -11.63 -12.80
C MET A 165 -4.64 -11.26 -12.47
N GLU A 166 -5.61 -11.94 -13.11
CA GLU A 166 -7.04 -11.65 -12.95
C GLU A 166 -7.64 -12.24 -11.66
N SER A 167 -7.05 -13.33 -11.15
CA SER A 167 -7.53 -14.02 -9.95
C SER A 167 -6.50 -14.09 -8.83
N GLY A 168 -5.34 -13.45 -9.01
CA GLY A 168 -4.29 -13.38 -8.01
C GLY A 168 -4.72 -12.50 -6.84
N SER A 169 -4.60 -13.02 -5.64
CA SER A 169 -4.86 -12.26 -4.43
C SER A 169 -4.08 -12.84 -3.27
N THR A 170 -3.12 -12.09 -2.82
CA THR A 170 -2.39 -12.35 -1.58
C THR A 170 -2.73 -11.27 -0.55
N GLU A 171 -3.02 -11.68 0.67
CA GLU A 171 -3.55 -10.82 1.73
C GLU A 171 -2.63 -10.79 2.96
N GLN A 172 -3.15 -11.11 4.12
CA GLN A 172 -2.42 -11.03 5.37
C GLN A 172 -1.26 -12.03 5.44
N MET A 173 -0.25 -11.62 6.16
CA MET A 173 0.99 -12.36 6.36
C MET A 173 1.27 -12.56 7.84
N VAL A 174 1.71 -13.77 8.21
CA VAL A 174 2.17 -14.11 9.56
C VAL A 174 3.48 -14.87 9.45
N GLN A 175 4.50 -14.41 10.20
CA GLN A 175 5.81 -15.05 10.22
C GLN A 175 5.96 -15.98 11.43
N HIS A 176 6.52 -17.16 11.18
CA HIS A 176 6.97 -18.10 12.22
C HIS A 176 8.36 -18.65 11.89
N GLY A 177 9.35 -18.24 12.64
CA GLY A 177 10.75 -18.52 12.33
C GLY A 177 11.15 -17.93 10.98
N LYS A 178 11.77 -18.74 10.12
CA LYS A 178 12.13 -18.34 8.75
C LYS A 178 10.98 -18.45 7.74
N TYR A 179 9.82 -18.94 8.14
CA TYR A 179 8.69 -19.11 7.24
C TYR A 179 7.67 -18.00 7.40
N LEU A 180 7.22 -17.47 6.27
CA LEU A 180 6.09 -16.56 6.19
C LEU A 180 4.89 -17.30 5.60
N PHE A 181 3.75 -17.17 6.25
CA PHE A 181 2.47 -17.69 5.77
C PHE A 181 1.64 -16.55 5.22
N VAL A 182 1.03 -16.74 4.04
CA VAL A 182 0.28 -15.72 3.32
C VAL A 182 -1.08 -16.27 2.95
N SER A 183 -2.16 -15.62 3.38
CA SER A 183 -3.51 -15.98 2.94
C SER A 183 -3.74 -15.56 1.50
N CYS A 184 -4.44 -16.43 0.74
CA CYS A 184 -4.83 -16.14 -0.64
C CYS A 184 -6.35 -16.03 -0.69
N TRP A 185 -6.81 -14.79 -0.77
CA TRP A 185 -8.24 -14.46 -0.76
C TRP A 185 -8.86 -14.60 -2.17
N SER A 186 -9.61 -13.70 -2.64
CA SER A 186 -10.36 -13.62 -3.91
C SER A 186 -10.24 -14.83 -4.85
N TYR A 187 -11.27 -15.67 -4.88
CA TYR A 187 -11.35 -16.92 -5.68
C TYR A 187 -10.29 -17.98 -5.33
N GLN A 188 -9.67 -17.90 -4.16
CA GLN A 188 -8.65 -18.84 -3.69
C GLN A 188 -9.12 -19.58 -2.43
N ASN A 189 -8.40 -20.63 -2.07
CA ASN A 189 -8.64 -21.43 -0.87
C ASN A 189 -7.35 -21.93 -0.24
N ARG A 190 -6.29 -21.09 -0.28
CA ARG A 190 -4.94 -21.51 0.08
C ARG A 190 -4.26 -20.54 1.03
N ILE A 191 -3.31 -21.07 1.78
CA ILE A 191 -2.29 -20.32 2.48
C ILE A 191 -0.95 -20.76 1.89
N LEU A 192 -0.16 -19.81 1.37
CA LEU A 192 1.18 -20.08 0.89
C LEU A 192 2.16 -20.09 2.05
N LYS A 193 3.15 -20.98 2.01
CA LYS A 193 4.31 -20.98 2.91
C LYS A 193 5.54 -20.59 2.15
N ILE A 194 6.14 -19.48 2.54
CA ILE A 194 7.32 -18.89 1.89
C ILE A 194 8.52 -19.06 2.80
N ASP A 195 9.64 -19.52 2.26
CA ASP A 195 10.94 -19.46 2.91
C ASP A 195 11.56 -18.08 2.67
N THR A 196 11.75 -17.31 3.75
CA THR A 196 12.21 -15.91 3.68
C THR A 196 13.72 -15.77 3.42
N GLU A 197 14.47 -16.87 3.51
CA GLU A 197 15.90 -16.91 3.19
C GLU A 197 16.14 -17.08 1.68
N THR A 198 15.23 -17.79 1.01
CA THR A 198 15.33 -18.07 -0.43
C THR A 198 14.32 -17.27 -1.30
N ASP A 199 13.36 -16.59 -0.66
CA ASP A 199 12.28 -15.86 -1.33
C ASP A 199 11.45 -16.74 -2.28
N THR A 200 11.12 -17.95 -1.83
CA THR A 200 10.38 -18.94 -2.63
C THR A 200 9.19 -19.50 -1.89
N VAL A 201 8.11 -19.79 -2.61
CA VAL A 201 6.99 -20.59 -2.10
C VAL A 201 7.46 -22.02 -1.99
N VAL A 202 7.48 -22.58 -0.79
CA VAL A 202 7.96 -23.94 -0.49
C VAL A 202 6.84 -24.93 -0.21
N ASP A 203 5.64 -24.45 0.12
CA ASP A 203 4.49 -25.30 0.45
C ASP A 203 3.19 -24.52 0.34
N GLU A 204 2.06 -25.23 0.32
CA GLU A 204 0.72 -24.68 0.31
C GLU A 204 -0.21 -25.49 1.23
N LEU A 205 -1.05 -24.79 1.97
CA LEU A 205 -2.11 -25.38 2.79
C LEU A 205 -3.46 -25.08 2.16
N VAL A 206 -4.22 -26.13 1.84
CA VAL A 206 -5.61 -25.98 1.40
C VAL A 206 -6.51 -25.77 2.60
N VAL A 207 -7.32 -24.73 2.56
CA VAL A 207 -8.26 -24.34 3.62
C VAL A 207 -9.65 -24.09 3.05
N GLY A 208 -10.57 -23.51 3.81
CA GLY A 208 -11.87 -23.06 3.29
C GLY A 208 -11.73 -21.95 2.24
N ALA A 209 -12.80 -21.69 1.50
CA ALA A 209 -12.82 -20.68 0.46
C ALA A 209 -12.56 -19.26 1.02
N GLN A 210 -11.72 -18.52 0.31
CA GLN A 210 -11.40 -17.11 0.58
C GLN A 210 -10.88 -16.84 2.00
N PRO A 211 -9.70 -17.38 2.40
CA PRO A 211 -9.08 -17.08 3.68
C PRO A 211 -8.60 -15.61 3.70
N ALA A 212 -9.30 -14.77 4.47
CA ALA A 212 -9.07 -13.32 4.48
C ALA A 212 -8.02 -12.89 5.51
N SER A 213 -7.90 -13.62 6.64
CA SER A 213 -7.05 -13.20 7.75
C SER A 213 -6.19 -14.33 8.29
N LEU A 214 -5.04 -13.98 8.86
CA LEU A 214 -4.12 -14.90 9.53
C LEU A 214 -3.70 -14.32 10.88
N VAL A 215 -3.68 -15.16 11.90
CA VAL A 215 -3.09 -14.81 13.20
C VAL A 215 -2.37 -16.01 13.80
N MET A 216 -1.26 -15.76 14.48
CA MET A 216 -0.54 -16.76 15.28
C MET A 216 -0.89 -16.56 16.75
N ASP A 217 -1.33 -17.61 17.41
CA ASP A 217 -1.58 -17.57 18.85
C ASP A 217 -0.26 -17.74 19.65
N LYS A 218 -0.36 -17.54 20.95
CA LYS A 218 0.78 -17.67 21.88
C LYS A 218 1.38 -19.07 21.99
N TYR A 219 0.68 -20.08 21.44
CA TYR A 219 1.13 -21.47 21.41
C TYR A 219 1.74 -21.88 20.07
N GLY A 220 1.90 -20.90 19.12
CA GLY A 220 2.42 -21.15 17.79
C GLY A 220 1.42 -21.81 16.85
N LYS A 221 0.13 -21.76 17.15
CA LYS A 221 -0.93 -22.24 16.24
C LYS A 221 -1.37 -21.08 15.34
N MET A 222 -1.47 -21.36 14.06
CA MET A 222 -1.98 -20.42 13.08
C MET A 222 -3.50 -20.59 12.93
N TRP A 223 -4.21 -19.48 12.92
CA TRP A 223 -5.65 -19.41 12.72
C TRP A 223 -5.96 -18.60 11.48
N THR A 224 -6.97 -19.02 10.74
CA THR A 224 -7.51 -18.27 9.60
C THR A 224 -9.03 -18.24 9.69
N VAL A 225 -9.62 -17.17 9.16
CA VAL A 225 -11.05 -17.06 8.93
C VAL A 225 -11.29 -17.03 7.43
N THR A 226 -12.28 -17.77 6.99
CA THR A 226 -12.70 -17.82 5.59
C THR A 226 -14.09 -17.21 5.46
N ASP A 227 -14.37 -16.46 4.40
CA ASP A 227 -15.69 -15.84 4.18
C ASP A 227 -16.68 -16.73 3.41
N GLY A 228 -16.22 -17.89 2.93
CA GLY A 228 -17.05 -18.89 2.25
C GLY A 228 -17.13 -18.73 0.74
N GLY A 229 -16.68 -17.62 0.20
CA GLY A 229 -16.68 -17.34 -1.25
C GLY A 229 -17.93 -16.59 -1.74
N TYR A 230 -18.03 -16.48 -3.06
CA TYR A 230 -19.12 -15.74 -3.74
C TYR A 230 -20.21 -16.71 -4.24
N GLU A 231 -20.76 -17.55 -3.38
CA GLU A 231 -21.90 -18.39 -3.76
C GLU A 231 -23.24 -17.70 -3.52
#